data_e8ea38f87f91b94d9e4577f6605708f5
#
_entry.id   e8ea38f87f91b94d9e4577f6605708f5
#
_cell.length_a   1.000
_cell.length_b   1.000
_cell.length_c   1.000
_cell.angle_alpha   90.00
_cell.angle_beta   90.00
_cell.angle_gamma   90.00
#
_symmetry.space_group_name_H-M   'P 1'
#
loop_
_entity.id
_entity.type
_entity.pdbx_description
1 polymer ?
#
loop_
_entity_poly.entity_id
_entity_poly.type
_entity_poly.pdbx_seq_one_letter_code
_entity_poly.pdbx_strand_id
1 'polypeptide(L)'
;KQKAPVVRLVDRLGYDPQSGCYLFGKIAYDQKGQRIAANDKGFFLGLGLRCSSSELIEYNLDNPDSIDLKSIIQLLRKIYGNRAVFAMSYFIATLLKQEFVKKHSAFPFLSMAGPKGSGKTTLVDFLNNVFFQLWQGIAAKDASTDKAVGRRFYHRHSLVIPFNEANGSLPKNLPENALLDAFHGGSLYDRAAKSQDAEVIGLPFDAGMAFVQNLEPFTMPAVKERVVTLRFLNAEEGGVTDETRTAMRELEGLATSTRATIGHKLMEMLSALKRDIFAEMSGLQDDLREHGVLSPRVAYTHSVIAGKLGWMGCPIRRCPITLATGLNG
;
A
#
# COMPACT_ATOMS: atom_id res chain seq x y z
N LYS A 1 -2.73 -3.60 47.59
CA LYS A 1 -3.24 -4.22 46.34
C LYS A 1 -2.74 -3.37 45.19
N GLN A 2 -1.71 -3.84 44.44
CA GLN A 2 -1.31 -3.21 43.19
C GLN A 2 -2.49 -3.31 42.20
N LYS A 3 -2.98 -2.18 41.69
CA LYS A 3 -3.95 -2.19 40.60
C LYS A 3 -3.31 -2.82 39.38
N ALA A 4 -3.98 -3.78 38.79
CA ALA A 4 -3.52 -4.35 37.50
C ALA A 4 -3.36 -3.22 36.48
N PRO A 5 -2.29 -3.22 35.68
CA PRO A 5 -2.10 -2.20 34.65
C PRO A 5 -3.25 -2.26 33.64
N VAL A 6 -3.83 -1.11 33.34
CA VAL A 6 -4.81 -0.99 32.27
C VAL A 6 -4.09 -1.10 30.95
N VAL A 7 -4.46 -2.10 30.15
CA VAL A 7 -3.87 -2.36 28.84
C VAL A 7 -4.91 -2.07 27.77
N ARG A 8 -4.54 -1.24 26.79
CA ARG A 8 -5.37 -0.95 25.64
C ARG A 8 -5.31 -2.10 24.62
N LEU A 9 -6.47 -2.57 24.18
CA LEU A 9 -6.56 -3.52 23.07
C LEU A 9 -6.64 -2.77 21.75
N VAL A 10 -5.78 -3.12 20.80
CA VAL A 10 -5.75 -2.60 19.44
C VAL A 10 -6.11 -3.73 18.48
N ASP A 11 -7.22 -3.59 17.79
CA ASP A 11 -7.77 -4.58 16.85
C ASP A 11 -7.35 -4.35 15.39
N ARG A 12 -6.35 -3.49 15.17
CA ARG A 12 -5.90 -3.05 13.85
C ARG A 12 -4.43 -3.41 13.64
N LEU A 13 -4.07 -3.61 12.38
CA LEU A 13 -2.70 -3.75 11.91
C LEU A 13 -2.24 -2.45 11.24
N GLY A 14 -0.93 -2.19 11.27
CA GLY A 14 -0.31 -0.99 10.73
C GLY A 14 -0.24 0.15 11.73
N TYR A 15 -0.34 1.39 11.27
CA TYR A 15 -0.10 2.56 12.11
C TYR A 15 -1.20 2.79 13.15
N ASP A 16 -0.83 2.90 14.41
CA ASP A 16 -1.71 3.26 15.51
C ASP A 16 -1.45 4.72 15.95
N PRO A 17 -2.36 5.65 15.67
CA PRO A 17 -2.14 7.08 15.96
C PRO A 17 -1.93 7.39 17.45
N GLN A 18 -2.51 6.58 18.34
CA GLN A 18 -2.45 6.83 19.78
C GLN A 18 -1.09 6.46 20.37
N SER A 19 -0.46 5.39 19.92
CA SER A 19 0.90 5.03 20.36
C SER A 19 1.97 5.63 19.46
N GLY A 20 1.62 6.08 18.26
CA GLY A 20 2.56 6.52 17.23
C GLY A 20 3.40 5.38 16.64
N CYS A 21 2.99 4.13 16.82
CA CYS A 21 3.72 2.95 16.39
C CYS A 21 3.00 2.22 15.26
N TYR A 22 3.76 1.47 14.48
CA TYR A 22 3.24 0.50 13.52
C TYR A 22 3.15 -0.87 14.20
N LEU A 23 1.96 -1.47 14.21
CA LEU A 23 1.67 -2.72 14.91
C LEU A 23 1.46 -3.86 13.91
N PHE A 24 2.23 -4.96 14.08
CA PHE A 24 2.15 -6.15 13.23
C PHE A 24 2.09 -7.39 14.13
N GLY A 25 0.97 -7.57 14.84
CA GLY A 25 0.77 -8.68 15.75
C GLY A 25 1.66 -8.58 16.99
N LYS A 26 2.71 -9.40 17.07
CA LYS A 26 3.67 -9.42 18.20
C LYS A 26 4.89 -8.51 17.99
N ILE A 27 4.94 -7.79 16.87
CA ILE A 27 6.03 -6.88 16.54
C ILE A 27 5.44 -5.50 16.30
N ALA A 28 6.13 -4.48 16.79
CA ALA A 28 5.83 -3.08 16.51
C ALA A 28 7.11 -2.35 16.10
N TYR A 29 6.92 -1.22 15.42
CA TYR A 29 7.99 -0.28 15.09
C TYR A 29 7.57 1.12 15.51
N ASP A 30 8.46 1.84 16.13
CA ASP A 30 8.25 3.24 16.41
C ASP A 30 8.44 4.11 15.14
N GLN A 31 8.22 5.41 15.26
CA GLN A 31 8.39 6.36 14.14
C GLN A 31 9.84 6.50 13.66
N LYS A 32 10.81 6.03 14.44
CA LYS A 32 12.22 6.01 14.06
C LYS A 32 12.62 4.71 13.36
N GLY A 33 11.69 3.74 13.28
CA GLY A 33 11.93 2.41 12.73
C GLY A 33 12.50 1.43 13.75
N GLN A 34 12.56 1.78 15.04
CA GLN A 34 13.06 0.90 16.07
C GLN A 34 12.03 -0.19 16.36
N ARG A 35 12.48 -1.45 16.30
CA ARG A 35 11.65 -2.62 16.57
C ARG A 35 11.33 -2.74 18.06
N ILE A 36 10.08 -3.03 18.37
CA ILE A 36 9.57 -3.31 19.72
C ILE A 36 8.88 -4.68 19.65
N ALA A 37 9.36 -5.63 20.46
CA ALA A 37 8.75 -6.95 20.55
C ALA A 37 7.72 -7.00 21.69
N ALA A 38 6.61 -7.69 21.46
CA ALA A 38 5.69 -8.06 22.52
C ALA A 38 6.27 -9.19 23.36
N ASN A 39 5.81 -9.32 24.61
CA ASN A 39 6.10 -10.49 25.42
C ASN A 39 5.33 -11.73 24.91
N ASP A 40 5.55 -12.91 25.51
CA ASP A 40 4.93 -14.19 25.11
C ASP A 40 3.39 -14.14 25.09
N LYS A 41 2.79 -13.27 25.92
CA LYS A 41 1.34 -13.06 26.00
C LYS A 41 0.83 -12.01 24.99
N GLY A 42 1.69 -11.47 24.13
CA GLY A 42 1.35 -10.49 23.12
C GLY A 42 1.21 -9.04 23.63
N PHE A 43 1.75 -8.72 24.82
CA PHE A 43 1.71 -7.38 25.38
C PHE A 43 2.98 -6.59 25.05
N PHE A 44 2.81 -5.39 24.59
CA PHE A 44 3.85 -4.37 24.46
C PHE A 44 3.90 -3.53 25.74
N LEU A 45 4.66 -4.01 26.73
CA LEU A 45 4.66 -3.44 28.09
C LEU A 45 5.01 -1.96 28.10
N GLY A 46 6.04 -1.55 27.35
CA GLY A 46 6.45 -0.14 27.23
C GLY A 46 5.43 0.77 26.56
N LEU A 47 4.48 0.21 25.81
CA LEU A 47 3.41 0.95 25.12
C LEU A 47 2.06 0.86 25.85
N GLY A 48 1.94 0.01 26.86
CA GLY A 48 0.68 -0.22 27.59
C GLY A 48 -0.43 -0.78 26.69
N LEU A 49 -0.10 -1.55 25.66
CA LEU A 49 -1.09 -2.07 24.70
C LEU A 49 -0.84 -3.55 24.34
N ARG A 50 -1.87 -4.15 23.77
CA ARG A 50 -1.85 -5.45 23.14
C ARG A 50 -2.53 -5.37 21.78
N CYS A 51 -1.90 -5.94 20.75
CA CYS A 51 -2.57 -6.14 19.47
C CYS A 51 -3.45 -7.40 19.56
N SER A 52 -4.75 -7.23 19.32
CA SER A 52 -5.73 -8.32 19.40
C SER A 52 -6.24 -8.75 18.02
N SER A 53 -5.60 -8.30 16.94
CA SER A 53 -5.97 -8.72 15.58
C SER A 53 -5.89 -10.23 15.45
N SER A 54 -6.92 -10.84 14.88
CA SER A 54 -6.95 -12.27 14.57
C SER A 54 -6.00 -12.66 13.43
N GLU A 55 -5.50 -11.69 12.70
CA GLU A 55 -4.55 -11.86 11.61
C GLU A 55 -3.11 -11.67 12.12
N LEU A 56 -2.81 -12.31 13.27
CA LEU A 56 -1.49 -12.27 13.85
C LEU A 56 -0.49 -12.95 12.92
N ILE A 57 0.51 -12.22 12.50
CA ILE A 57 1.62 -12.73 11.72
C ILE A 57 2.74 -13.06 12.70
N GLU A 58 2.97 -14.34 12.91
CA GLU A 58 4.16 -14.81 13.65
C GLU A 58 5.28 -14.99 12.62
N TYR A 59 6.24 -14.07 12.61
CA TYR A 59 7.46 -14.22 11.84
C TYR A 59 8.65 -14.42 12.78
N ASN A 60 9.42 -15.48 12.55
CA ASN A 60 10.83 -15.48 12.92
C ASN A 60 11.51 -14.54 11.92
N LEU A 61 11.82 -13.34 12.36
CA LEU A 61 12.60 -12.41 11.55
C LEU A 61 14.06 -12.89 11.59
N ASP A 62 14.52 -13.39 10.46
CA ASP A 62 15.93 -13.66 10.23
C ASP A 62 16.71 -12.34 10.36
N ASN A 63 18.02 -12.45 10.51
CA ASN A 63 18.87 -11.28 10.64
C ASN A 63 18.65 -10.30 9.46
N PRO A 64 18.15 -9.06 9.70
CA PRO A 64 17.85 -8.10 8.65
C PRO A 64 19.10 -7.67 7.85
N ASP A 65 20.29 -7.81 8.44
CA ASP A 65 21.54 -7.48 7.76
C ASP A 65 21.91 -8.51 6.68
N SER A 66 21.27 -9.68 6.66
CA SER A 66 21.44 -10.67 5.59
C SER A 66 20.75 -10.27 4.28
N ILE A 67 19.88 -9.23 4.28
CA ILE A 67 19.11 -8.82 3.11
C ILE A 67 19.82 -7.69 2.38
N ASP A 68 20.20 -7.96 1.12
CA ASP A 68 20.59 -6.93 0.17
C ASP A 68 19.35 -6.40 -0.60
N LEU A 69 18.82 -5.28 -0.13
CA LEU A 69 17.68 -4.61 -0.76
C LEU A 69 17.95 -4.24 -2.22
N LYS A 70 19.20 -3.94 -2.58
CA LYS A 70 19.56 -3.59 -3.95
C LYS A 70 19.37 -4.78 -4.88
N SER A 71 19.82 -5.96 -4.48
CA SER A 71 19.62 -7.21 -5.24
C SER A 71 18.14 -7.54 -5.39
N ILE A 72 17.32 -7.37 -4.34
CA ILE A 72 15.87 -7.58 -4.41
C ILE A 72 15.22 -6.60 -5.42
N ILE A 73 15.59 -5.33 -5.38
CA ILE A 73 15.08 -4.33 -6.32
C ILE A 73 15.51 -4.66 -7.76
N GLN A 74 16.74 -5.13 -7.96
CA GLN A 74 17.22 -5.56 -9.27
C GLN A 74 16.45 -6.78 -9.79
N LEU A 75 16.19 -7.76 -8.92
CA LEU A 75 15.36 -8.93 -9.24
C LEU A 75 13.96 -8.53 -9.67
N LEU A 76 13.30 -7.67 -8.89
CA LEU A 76 11.97 -7.13 -9.22
C LEU A 76 11.97 -6.37 -10.55
N ARG A 77 13.01 -5.58 -10.83
CA ARG A 77 13.15 -4.87 -12.10
C ARG A 77 13.36 -5.80 -13.29
N LYS A 78 14.11 -6.87 -13.10
CA LYS A 78 14.34 -7.88 -14.13
C LYS A 78 13.04 -8.54 -14.56
N ILE A 79 12.11 -8.74 -13.62
CA ILE A 79 10.80 -9.37 -13.87
C ILE A 79 9.80 -8.38 -14.46
N TYR A 80 9.64 -7.22 -13.82
CA TYR A 80 8.51 -6.30 -14.06
C TYR A 80 8.94 -4.93 -14.59
N GLY A 81 10.25 -4.72 -14.80
CA GLY A 81 10.79 -3.40 -15.10
C GLY A 81 10.52 -2.39 -13.96
N ASN A 82 10.39 -1.13 -14.31
CA ASN A 82 10.13 -0.08 -13.32
C ASN A 82 8.75 -0.18 -12.65
N ARG A 83 7.81 -0.98 -13.20
CA ARG A 83 6.47 -1.18 -12.63
C ARG A 83 6.53 -1.71 -11.20
N ALA A 84 7.45 -2.66 -10.94
CA ALA A 84 7.64 -3.20 -9.59
C ALA A 84 8.16 -2.14 -8.61
N VAL A 85 9.06 -1.28 -9.08
CA VAL A 85 9.61 -0.18 -8.26
C VAL A 85 8.51 0.80 -7.89
N PHE A 86 7.65 1.19 -8.84
CA PHE A 86 6.49 2.05 -8.58
C PHE A 86 5.50 1.40 -7.62
N ALA A 87 5.19 0.10 -7.82
CA ALA A 87 4.30 -0.62 -6.90
C ALA A 87 4.89 -0.66 -5.49
N MET A 88 6.18 -0.99 -5.33
CA MET A 88 6.86 -0.99 -4.04
C MET A 88 6.88 0.40 -3.40
N SER A 89 7.12 1.45 -4.19
CA SER A 89 7.06 2.84 -3.73
C SER A 89 5.69 3.21 -3.20
N TYR A 90 4.62 2.76 -3.86
CA TYR A 90 3.25 2.97 -3.38
C TYR A 90 3.01 2.29 -2.03
N PHE A 91 3.48 1.05 -1.85
CA PHE A 91 3.36 0.35 -0.57
C PHE A 91 4.12 1.09 0.55
N ILE A 92 5.33 1.59 0.27
CA ILE A 92 6.11 2.40 1.21
C ILE A 92 5.39 3.74 1.51
N ALA A 93 4.89 4.43 0.48
CA ALA A 93 4.15 5.67 0.67
C ALA A 93 2.88 5.47 1.49
N THR A 94 2.22 4.32 1.35
CA THR A 94 1.02 3.97 2.14
C THR A 94 1.32 3.90 3.64
N LEU A 95 2.50 3.48 4.07
CA LEU A 95 2.89 3.54 5.48
C LEU A 95 2.80 4.97 6.03
N LEU A 96 3.02 5.97 5.18
CA LEU A 96 3.00 7.39 5.52
C LEU A 96 1.66 8.08 5.15
N LYS A 97 0.60 7.31 4.81
CA LYS A 97 -0.67 7.87 4.31
C LYS A 97 -1.22 8.97 5.21
N GLN A 98 -1.21 8.78 6.51
CA GLN A 98 -1.75 9.80 7.44
C GLN A 98 -0.98 11.12 7.39
N GLU A 99 0.33 11.07 7.18
CA GLU A 99 1.15 12.26 6.99
C GLU A 99 0.81 12.99 5.68
N PHE A 100 0.57 12.22 4.60
CA PHE A 100 0.13 12.77 3.32
C PHE A 100 -1.23 13.44 3.44
N VAL A 101 -2.20 12.77 4.06
CA VAL A 101 -3.53 13.32 4.26
C VAL A 101 -3.48 14.57 5.14
N LYS A 102 -2.70 14.53 6.22
CA LYS A 102 -2.52 15.70 7.10
C LYS A 102 -1.90 16.89 6.38
N LYS A 103 -0.90 16.67 5.52
CA LYS A 103 -0.14 17.74 4.86
C LYS A 103 -0.78 18.23 3.55
N HIS A 104 -1.39 17.32 2.80
CA HIS A 104 -1.88 17.57 1.44
C HIS A 104 -3.38 17.30 1.26
N SER A 105 -4.07 16.82 2.31
CA SER A 105 -5.50 16.43 2.28
C SER A 105 -5.82 15.42 1.18
N ALA A 106 -4.86 14.56 0.82
CA ALA A 106 -5.02 13.61 -0.27
C ALA A 106 -4.02 12.44 -0.19
N PHE A 107 -4.47 11.25 -0.65
CA PHE A 107 -3.59 10.10 -0.90
C PHE A 107 -4.09 9.30 -2.11
N PRO A 108 -3.22 9.02 -3.12
CA PRO A 108 -3.62 8.38 -4.36
C PRO A 108 -3.95 6.90 -4.20
N PHE A 109 -4.57 6.34 -5.25
CA PHE A 109 -4.79 4.91 -5.44
C PHE A 109 -3.80 4.35 -6.46
N LEU A 110 -3.58 3.03 -6.39
CA LEU A 110 -2.79 2.29 -7.38
C LEU A 110 -3.70 1.41 -8.22
N SER A 111 -3.54 1.44 -9.53
CA SER A 111 -4.14 0.47 -10.45
C SER A 111 -3.04 -0.32 -11.15
N MET A 112 -3.15 -1.64 -11.11
CA MET A 112 -2.25 -2.59 -11.80
C MET A 112 -3.07 -3.32 -12.85
N ALA A 113 -3.06 -2.79 -14.07
CA ALA A 113 -3.86 -3.27 -15.18
C ALA A 113 -3.00 -4.04 -16.20
N GLY A 114 -3.57 -5.06 -16.83
CA GLY A 114 -2.90 -5.83 -17.88
C GLY A 114 -3.44 -7.25 -18.00
N PRO A 115 -3.06 -7.99 -19.04
CA PRO A 115 -3.62 -9.30 -19.35
C PRO A 115 -3.35 -10.34 -18.25
N LYS A 116 -4.13 -11.41 -18.27
CA LYS A 116 -3.93 -12.57 -17.41
C LYS A 116 -2.53 -13.16 -17.62
N GLY A 117 -1.88 -13.60 -16.55
CA GLY A 117 -0.53 -14.18 -16.62
C GLY A 117 0.60 -13.17 -16.65
N SER A 118 0.34 -11.87 -16.55
CA SER A 118 1.39 -10.83 -16.51
C SER A 118 2.06 -10.65 -15.14
N GLY A 119 1.77 -11.50 -14.14
CA GLY A 119 2.42 -11.54 -12.83
C GLY A 119 1.96 -10.48 -11.83
N LYS A 120 0.89 -9.72 -12.11
CA LYS A 120 0.38 -8.68 -11.20
C LYS A 120 0.08 -9.20 -9.80
N THR A 121 -0.66 -10.30 -9.71
CA THR A 121 -1.05 -10.91 -8.42
C THR A 121 0.19 -11.39 -7.67
N THR A 122 1.14 -12.06 -8.35
CA THR A 122 2.40 -12.51 -7.74
C THR A 122 3.19 -11.34 -7.14
N LEU A 123 3.25 -10.20 -7.86
CA LEU A 123 3.92 -9.00 -7.33
C LEU A 123 3.21 -8.46 -6.09
N VAL A 124 1.89 -8.38 -6.12
CA VAL A 124 1.11 -7.87 -4.97
C VAL A 124 1.21 -8.79 -3.77
N ASP A 125 1.15 -10.12 -3.97
CA ASP A 125 1.31 -11.10 -2.89
C ASP A 125 2.72 -11.01 -2.28
N PHE A 126 3.75 -10.85 -3.12
CA PHE A 126 5.11 -10.60 -2.65
C PHE A 126 5.17 -9.32 -1.80
N LEU A 127 4.65 -8.20 -2.28
CA LEU A 127 4.65 -6.94 -1.56
C LEU A 127 3.82 -7.01 -0.27
N ASN A 128 2.66 -7.67 -0.29
CA ASN A 128 1.89 -7.90 0.93
C ASN A 128 2.70 -8.64 2.00
N ASN A 129 3.41 -9.71 1.61
CA ASN A 129 4.26 -10.44 2.56
C ASN A 129 5.43 -9.58 3.07
N VAL A 130 6.04 -8.76 2.22
CA VAL A 130 7.06 -7.78 2.63
C VAL A 130 6.50 -6.84 3.70
N PHE A 131 5.26 -6.39 3.56
CA PHE A 131 4.60 -5.53 4.55
C PHE A 131 3.75 -6.30 5.56
N PHE A 132 4.21 -7.49 5.94
CA PHE A 132 3.68 -8.32 7.02
C PHE A 132 2.22 -8.77 6.87
N GLN A 133 1.70 -8.80 5.65
CA GLN A 133 0.34 -9.24 5.37
C GLN A 133 0.36 -10.61 4.68
N LEU A 134 -0.28 -11.62 5.28
CA LEU A 134 -0.50 -12.93 4.64
C LEU A 134 -1.77 -12.95 3.77
N TRP A 135 -2.57 -11.92 3.87
CA TRP A 135 -3.85 -11.84 3.20
C TRP A 135 -3.71 -11.44 1.72
N GLN A 136 -4.41 -12.16 0.85
CA GLN A 136 -4.39 -11.96 -0.60
C GLN A 136 -5.27 -10.81 -1.10
N GLY A 137 -5.99 -10.11 -0.22
CA GLY A 137 -6.86 -8.99 -0.60
C GLY A 137 -8.33 -9.34 -0.69
N ILE A 138 -9.11 -8.44 -1.27
CA ILE A 138 -10.55 -8.58 -1.50
C ILE A 138 -10.77 -9.04 -2.95
N ALA A 139 -11.40 -10.20 -3.14
CA ALA A 139 -11.86 -10.58 -4.46
C ALA A 139 -13.07 -9.74 -4.86
N ALA A 140 -13.07 -9.19 -6.07
CA ALA A 140 -14.18 -8.35 -6.56
C ALA A 140 -15.52 -9.10 -6.65
N LYS A 141 -15.48 -10.43 -6.72
CA LYS A 141 -16.65 -11.32 -6.74
C LYS A 141 -17.15 -11.72 -5.35
N ASP A 142 -16.42 -11.34 -4.28
CA ASP A 142 -16.89 -11.63 -2.94
C ASP A 142 -18.24 -10.96 -2.70
N ALA A 143 -19.25 -11.78 -2.47
CA ALA A 143 -20.59 -11.37 -2.03
C ALA A 143 -20.55 -10.84 -0.57
N SER A 144 -19.44 -10.25 -0.15
CA SER A 144 -19.29 -9.68 1.17
C SER A 144 -20.18 -8.44 1.29
N THR A 145 -20.84 -8.31 2.42
CA THR A 145 -21.66 -7.11 2.69
C THR A 145 -20.78 -5.88 2.84
N ASP A 146 -21.33 -4.69 2.56
CA ASP A 146 -20.65 -3.39 2.76
C ASP A 146 -20.01 -3.29 4.15
N LYS A 147 -20.70 -3.83 5.16
CA LYS A 147 -20.19 -3.88 6.54
C LYS A 147 -18.94 -4.76 6.70
N ALA A 148 -18.88 -5.87 5.98
CA ALA A 148 -17.72 -6.76 6.03
C ALA A 148 -16.51 -6.11 5.33
N VAL A 149 -16.73 -5.48 4.18
CA VAL A 149 -15.71 -4.72 3.46
C VAL A 149 -15.22 -3.54 4.30
N GLY A 150 -16.13 -2.74 4.87
CA GLY A 150 -15.78 -1.63 5.75
C GLY A 150 -14.94 -2.06 6.96
N ARG A 151 -15.25 -3.23 7.57
CA ARG A 151 -14.43 -3.79 8.66
C ARG A 151 -13.03 -4.19 8.19
N ARG A 152 -12.88 -4.78 7.02
CA ARG A 152 -11.56 -5.14 6.47
C ARG A 152 -10.70 -3.90 6.26
N PHE A 153 -11.27 -2.77 5.82
CA PHE A 153 -10.58 -1.49 5.73
C PHE A 153 -10.20 -0.94 7.10
N TYR A 154 -11.12 -0.99 8.05
CA TYR A 154 -10.89 -0.52 9.41
C TYR A 154 -9.75 -1.27 10.12
N HIS A 155 -9.57 -2.56 9.84
CA HIS A 155 -8.50 -3.35 10.47
C HIS A 155 -7.11 -3.09 9.88
N ARG A 156 -6.96 -2.25 8.86
CA ARG A 156 -5.68 -1.95 8.24
C ARG A 156 -5.45 -0.44 8.15
N HIS A 157 -4.50 0.02 8.93
CA HIS A 157 -4.08 1.41 8.93
C HIS A 157 -2.72 1.55 8.25
N SER A 158 -2.63 2.43 7.27
CA SER A 158 -1.38 2.67 6.53
C SER A 158 -0.80 1.39 5.90
N LEU A 159 -1.67 0.44 5.53
CA LEU A 159 -1.33 -0.77 4.79
C LEU A 159 -2.14 -0.83 3.50
N VAL A 160 -1.58 -1.47 2.47
CA VAL A 160 -2.27 -1.60 1.19
C VAL A 160 -3.28 -2.74 1.23
N ILE A 161 -4.48 -2.48 0.74
CA ILE A 161 -5.54 -3.47 0.53
C ILE A 161 -5.66 -3.73 -0.97
N PRO A 162 -5.28 -4.91 -1.46
CA PRO A 162 -5.48 -5.27 -2.85
C PRO A 162 -6.95 -5.61 -3.13
N PHE A 163 -7.43 -5.16 -4.28
CA PHE A 163 -8.66 -5.60 -4.92
C PHE A 163 -8.32 -6.44 -6.13
N ASN A 164 -8.58 -7.73 -6.05
CA ASN A 164 -8.24 -8.68 -7.09
C ASN A 164 -9.44 -8.96 -8.01
N GLU A 165 -9.17 -9.19 -9.31
CA GLU A 165 -10.13 -9.69 -10.31
C GLU A 165 -11.36 -8.81 -10.57
N ALA A 166 -11.22 -7.49 -10.53
CA ALA A 166 -12.35 -6.58 -10.81
C ALA A 166 -12.81 -6.54 -12.28
N ASN A 167 -12.29 -7.35 -13.19
CA ASN A 167 -12.70 -7.54 -14.59
C ASN A 167 -13.29 -6.27 -15.28
N GLY A 168 -12.66 -5.10 -15.08
CA GLY A 168 -13.10 -3.83 -15.65
C GLY A 168 -14.26 -3.16 -14.91
N SER A 169 -14.66 -3.64 -13.73
CA SER A 169 -15.66 -3.00 -12.88
C SER A 169 -15.26 -3.02 -11.41
N LEU A 170 -15.63 -1.99 -10.68
CA LEU A 170 -15.51 -1.98 -9.23
C LEU A 170 -16.52 -2.93 -8.58
N PRO A 171 -16.24 -3.45 -7.37
CA PRO A 171 -17.23 -4.15 -6.58
C PRO A 171 -18.49 -3.28 -6.38
N LYS A 172 -19.67 -3.89 -6.41
CA LYS A 172 -20.95 -3.16 -6.23
C LYS A 172 -21.00 -2.32 -4.96
N ASN A 173 -20.33 -2.77 -3.94
CA ASN A 173 -20.22 -2.13 -2.63
C ASN A 173 -19.07 -1.11 -2.52
N LEU A 174 -18.37 -0.81 -3.61
CA LEU A 174 -17.36 0.24 -3.67
C LEU A 174 -17.63 1.12 -4.90
N PRO A 175 -18.61 2.03 -4.85
CA PRO A 175 -18.89 2.92 -5.98
C PRO A 175 -17.76 3.93 -6.18
N GLU A 176 -17.57 4.39 -7.43
CA GLU A 176 -16.52 5.36 -7.75
C GLU A 176 -16.62 6.66 -6.91
N ASN A 177 -17.84 7.09 -6.56
CA ASN A 177 -18.02 8.27 -5.72
C ASN A 177 -17.37 8.14 -4.33
N ALA A 178 -17.41 6.95 -3.72
CA ALA A 178 -16.77 6.71 -2.43
C ALA A 178 -15.24 6.84 -2.49
N LEU A 179 -14.63 6.62 -3.67
CA LEU A 179 -13.20 6.81 -3.88
C LEU A 179 -12.83 8.31 -3.86
N LEU A 180 -13.74 9.21 -4.22
CA LEU A 180 -13.48 10.65 -4.16
C LEU A 180 -13.26 11.09 -2.72
N ASP A 181 -14.09 10.63 -1.80
CA ASP A 181 -13.98 10.93 -0.36
C ASP A 181 -12.79 10.23 0.27
N ALA A 182 -12.57 8.96 -0.07
CA ALA A 182 -11.44 8.16 0.41
C ALA A 182 -10.07 8.74 0.01
N PHE A 183 -9.97 9.39 -1.15
CA PHE A 183 -8.77 10.10 -1.59
C PHE A 183 -8.38 11.22 -0.63
N HIS A 184 -9.37 11.90 -0.04
CA HIS A 184 -9.19 12.97 0.92
C HIS A 184 -9.10 12.47 2.38
N GLY A 185 -9.03 11.16 2.59
CA GLY A 185 -9.01 10.55 3.94
C GLY A 185 -10.38 10.51 4.61
N GLY A 186 -11.46 10.72 3.85
CA GLY A 186 -12.84 10.57 4.32
C GLY A 186 -13.23 9.11 4.56
N SER A 187 -14.46 8.90 5.04
CA SER A 187 -15.01 7.57 5.26
C SER A 187 -15.47 6.94 3.93
N LEU A 188 -15.25 5.63 3.79
CA LEU A 188 -15.83 4.86 2.67
C LEU A 188 -17.27 4.44 2.97
N TYR A 189 -17.60 4.28 4.23
CA TYR A 189 -18.89 3.78 4.70
C TYR A 189 -19.28 4.50 5.98
N ASP A 190 -20.41 5.18 5.93
CA ASP A 190 -21.03 5.79 7.09
C ASP A 190 -22.23 4.96 7.53
N ARG A 191 -22.47 4.88 8.82
CA ARG A 191 -23.67 4.26 9.36
C ARG A 191 -24.29 5.20 10.39
N ALA A 192 -25.60 5.23 10.43
CA ALA A 192 -26.32 5.85 11.54
C ALA A 192 -25.98 5.12 12.85
N ALA A 193 -25.69 5.86 13.90
CA ALA A 193 -25.59 5.31 15.23
C ALA A 193 -26.97 4.75 15.64
N LYS A 194 -26.97 3.74 16.53
CA LYS A 194 -28.23 3.21 17.08
C LYS A 194 -28.88 4.14 18.12
N SER A 195 -28.27 5.28 18.40
CA SER A 195 -28.82 6.32 19.28
C SER A 195 -29.97 7.07 18.60
N GLN A 196 -30.89 7.64 19.37
CA GLN A 196 -31.94 8.52 18.85
C GLN A 196 -31.40 9.86 18.35
N ASP A 197 -30.13 10.16 18.62
CA ASP A 197 -29.44 11.33 18.12
C ASP A 197 -28.96 11.08 16.68
N ALA A 198 -28.94 12.13 15.87
CA ALA A 198 -28.54 12.09 14.46
C ALA A 198 -27.02 11.84 14.28
N GLU A 199 -26.42 10.99 15.13
CA GLU A 199 -24.99 10.68 15.10
C GLU A 199 -24.67 9.67 14.00
N VAL A 200 -23.73 10.04 13.14
CA VAL A 200 -23.21 9.17 12.08
C VAL A 200 -21.83 8.67 12.49
N ILE A 201 -21.67 7.35 12.51
CA ILE A 201 -20.38 6.71 12.77
C ILE A 201 -19.72 6.43 11.42
N GLY A 202 -18.78 7.28 11.02
CA GLY A 202 -17.90 7.04 9.89
C GLY A 202 -16.74 6.12 10.30
N LEU A 203 -16.44 5.12 9.49
CA LEU A 203 -15.22 4.34 9.64
C LEU A 203 -14.14 5.01 8.78
N PRO A 204 -13.12 5.66 9.39
CA PRO A 204 -12.09 6.34 8.64
C PRO A 204 -11.34 5.35 7.73
N PHE A 205 -11.08 5.79 6.50
CA PHE A 205 -10.34 5.02 5.52
C PHE A 205 -8.85 5.39 5.56
N ASP A 206 -8.09 4.65 6.36
CA ASP A 206 -6.66 4.90 6.55
C ASP A 206 -5.74 3.94 5.76
N ALA A 207 -6.31 2.99 5.02
CA ALA A 207 -5.56 2.07 4.18
C ALA A 207 -5.25 2.66 2.80
N GLY A 208 -4.24 2.13 2.11
CA GLY A 208 -4.08 2.30 0.67
C GLY A 208 -4.94 1.30 -0.10
N MET A 209 -5.30 1.61 -1.35
CA MET A 209 -5.97 0.67 -2.24
C MET A 209 -5.13 0.38 -3.47
N ALA A 210 -4.98 -0.91 -3.81
CA ALA A 210 -4.38 -1.35 -5.07
C ALA A 210 -5.39 -2.19 -5.86
N PHE A 211 -5.78 -1.72 -7.04
CA PHE A 211 -6.70 -2.44 -7.93
C PHE A 211 -5.89 -3.32 -8.87
N VAL A 212 -6.04 -4.65 -8.74
CA VAL A 212 -5.28 -5.65 -9.51
C VAL A 212 -6.21 -6.37 -10.48
N GLN A 213 -6.12 -6.04 -11.78
CA GLN A 213 -7.15 -6.46 -12.72
C GLN A 213 -6.67 -6.50 -14.17
N ASN A 214 -7.48 -7.09 -15.03
CA ASN A 214 -7.15 -7.19 -16.44
C ASN A 214 -7.43 -5.87 -17.19
N LEU A 215 -8.52 -5.20 -16.85
CA LEU A 215 -8.94 -3.94 -17.46
C LEU A 215 -9.10 -2.88 -16.36
N GLU A 216 -8.87 -1.62 -16.70
CA GLU A 216 -9.05 -0.51 -15.77
C GLU A 216 -10.54 -0.34 -15.45
N PRO A 217 -10.95 -0.28 -14.16
CA PRO A 217 -12.36 -0.28 -13.78
C PRO A 217 -12.99 1.11 -13.70
N PHE A 218 -12.19 2.17 -13.85
CA PHE A 218 -12.63 3.53 -13.60
C PHE A 218 -13.24 4.14 -14.85
N THR A 219 -14.42 4.72 -14.72
CA THR A 219 -15.14 5.44 -15.78
C THR A 219 -15.11 6.94 -15.56
N MET A 220 -15.17 7.38 -14.30
CA MET A 220 -15.20 8.80 -13.93
C MET A 220 -13.83 9.46 -14.12
N PRO A 221 -13.73 10.55 -14.92
CA PRO A 221 -12.47 11.30 -15.09
C PRO A 221 -11.89 11.76 -13.74
N ALA A 222 -12.76 12.23 -12.85
CA ALA A 222 -12.36 12.68 -11.51
C ALA A 222 -11.68 11.59 -10.67
N VAL A 223 -12.04 10.31 -10.84
CA VAL A 223 -11.38 9.18 -10.17
C VAL A 223 -10.07 8.85 -10.87
N LYS A 224 -10.03 8.85 -12.20
CA LYS A 224 -8.80 8.58 -12.97
C LYS A 224 -7.65 9.50 -12.61
N GLU A 225 -7.91 10.78 -12.34
CA GLU A 225 -6.87 11.72 -11.87
C GLU A 225 -6.28 11.38 -10.50
N ARG A 226 -6.94 10.53 -9.73
CA ARG A 226 -6.56 10.11 -8.37
C ARG A 226 -5.86 8.75 -8.34
N VAL A 227 -5.73 8.12 -9.50
CA VAL A 227 -5.19 6.77 -9.65
C VAL A 227 -3.90 6.82 -10.45
N VAL A 228 -2.86 6.15 -9.96
CA VAL A 228 -1.67 5.84 -10.76
C VAL A 228 -1.85 4.47 -11.37
N THR A 229 -1.89 4.41 -12.69
CA THR A 229 -2.07 3.15 -13.42
C THR A 229 -0.74 2.61 -13.93
N LEU A 230 -0.39 1.40 -13.50
CA LEU A 230 0.73 0.61 -13.99
C LEU A 230 0.21 -0.44 -14.97
N ARG A 231 0.62 -0.35 -16.24
CA ARG A 231 0.26 -1.33 -17.26
C ARG A 231 1.28 -2.46 -17.31
N PHE A 232 0.80 -3.69 -17.11
CA PHE A 232 1.60 -4.91 -17.19
C PHE A 232 1.42 -5.56 -18.56
N LEU A 233 2.50 -6.14 -19.07
CA LEU A 233 2.55 -6.83 -20.36
C LEU A 233 2.61 -8.34 -20.13
N ASN A 234 2.07 -9.12 -21.06
CA ASN A 234 2.21 -10.58 -21.08
C ASN A 234 3.38 -11.02 -22.00
N ALA A 235 3.51 -12.34 -22.18
CA ALA A 235 4.55 -12.91 -23.04
C ALA A 235 4.42 -12.49 -24.51
N GLU A 236 3.20 -12.40 -25.02
CA GLU A 236 2.90 -12.03 -26.41
C GLU A 236 3.27 -10.58 -26.71
N GLU A 237 3.16 -9.72 -25.70
CA GLU A 237 3.57 -8.33 -25.76
C GLU A 237 5.05 -8.09 -25.43
N GLY A 238 5.86 -9.17 -25.37
CA GLY A 238 7.29 -9.10 -25.04
C GLY A 238 7.57 -8.90 -23.53
N GLY A 239 6.57 -9.11 -22.67
CA GLY A 239 6.71 -8.93 -21.22
C GLY A 239 7.39 -10.10 -20.50
N VAL A 240 7.51 -11.29 -21.13
CA VAL A 240 8.03 -12.50 -20.48
C VAL A 240 9.07 -13.19 -21.35
N THR A 241 10.31 -13.21 -20.91
CA THR A 241 11.44 -13.94 -21.50
C THR A 241 11.83 -15.14 -20.62
N ASP A 242 12.70 -16.02 -21.07
CA ASP A 242 13.23 -17.10 -20.23
C ASP A 242 14.01 -16.56 -19.02
N GLU A 243 14.65 -15.43 -19.21
CA GLU A 243 15.35 -14.73 -18.16
C GLU A 243 14.40 -14.19 -17.09
N THR A 244 13.27 -13.59 -17.50
CA THR A 244 12.22 -13.14 -16.57
C THR A 244 11.53 -14.30 -15.86
N ARG A 245 11.35 -15.46 -16.54
CA ARG A 245 10.80 -16.67 -15.90
C ARG A 245 11.73 -17.23 -14.83
N THR A 246 13.04 -17.23 -15.08
CA THR A 246 14.04 -17.67 -14.10
C THR A 246 14.03 -16.74 -12.88
N ALA A 247 14.05 -15.43 -13.11
CA ALA A 247 13.93 -14.43 -12.04
C ALA A 247 12.62 -14.54 -11.25
N MET A 248 11.51 -14.89 -11.93
CA MET A 248 10.22 -15.10 -11.26
C MET A 248 10.28 -16.30 -10.31
N ARG A 249 10.87 -17.43 -10.74
CA ARG A 249 11.05 -18.61 -9.87
C ARG A 249 11.93 -18.29 -8.66
N GLU A 250 12.97 -17.49 -8.84
CA GLU A 250 13.81 -17.00 -7.74
C GLU A 250 12.99 -16.17 -6.74
N LEU A 251 12.17 -15.22 -7.22
CA LEU A 251 11.29 -14.40 -6.37
C LEU A 251 10.24 -15.24 -5.62
N GLU A 252 9.61 -16.19 -6.33
CA GLU A 252 8.61 -17.09 -5.73
C GLU A 252 9.24 -18.04 -4.71
N GLY A 253 10.48 -18.45 -4.93
CA GLY A 253 11.26 -19.32 -4.03
C GLY A 253 11.69 -18.63 -2.73
N LEU A 254 11.60 -17.29 -2.63
CA LEU A 254 11.90 -16.61 -1.37
C LEU A 254 10.90 -17.01 -0.28
N ALA A 255 11.41 -17.51 0.83
CA ALA A 255 10.59 -17.86 1.99
C ALA A 255 9.82 -16.65 2.52
N THR A 256 8.68 -16.89 3.15
CA THR A 256 7.86 -15.82 3.75
C THR A 256 8.63 -15.05 4.83
N SER A 257 9.48 -15.74 5.60
CA SER A 257 10.39 -15.12 6.56
C SER A 257 11.34 -14.13 5.89
N THR A 258 11.95 -14.51 4.76
CA THR A 258 12.84 -13.63 3.99
C THR A 258 12.09 -12.39 3.49
N ARG A 259 10.86 -12.56 2.98
CA ARG A 259 10.01 -11.41 2.56
C ARG A 259 9.71 -10.49 3.73
N ALA A 260 9.38 -11.03 4.90
CA ALA A 260 9.18 -10.24 6.12
C ALA A 260 10.46 -9.53 6.59
N THR A 261 11.63 -10.14 6.40
CA THR A 261 12.93 -9.52 6.72
C THR A 261 13.22 -8.32 5.82
N ILE A 262 12.81 -8.37 4.53
CA ILE A 262 12.83 -7.19 3.64
C ILE A 262 11.99 -6.05 4.24
N GLY A 263 10.77 -6.38 4.69
CA GLY A 263 9.88 -5.41 5.34
C GLY A 263 10.48 -4.82 6.61
N HIS A 264 11.12 -5.64 7.43
CA HIS A 264 11.82 -5.18 8.62
C HIS A 264 12.90 -4.14 8.26
N LYS A 265 13.72 -4.43 7.26
CA LYS A 265 14.75 -3.50 6.77
C LYS A 265 14.16 -2.18 6.27
N LEU A 266 13.02 -2.23 5.57
CA LEU A 266 12.30 -1.04 5.13
C LEU A 266 11.74 -0.23 6.30
N MET A 267 11.22 -0.90 7.34
CA MET A 267 10.72 -0.23 8.55
C MET A 267 11.85 0.47 9.30
N GLU A 268 13.03 -0.12 9.44
CA GLU A 268 14.22 0.53 10.03
C GLU A 268 14.61 1.82 9.29
N MET A 269 14.40 1.85 7.98
CA MET A 269 14.68 3.01 7.13
C MET A 269 13.54 4.04 7.07
N LEU A 270 12.38 3.77 7.70
CA LEU A 270 11.15 4.53 7.47
C LEU A 270 11.29 6.03 7.74
N SER A 271 12.03 6.45 8.76
CA SER A 271 12.23 7.86 9.07
C SER A 271 13.04 8.60 8.01
N ALA A 272 14.09 7.96 7.47
CA ALA A 272 14.87 8.48 6.35
C ALA A 272 14.01 8.54 5.08
N LEU A 273 13.28 7.44 4.82
CA LEU A 273 12.38 7.36 3.69
C LEU A 273 11.30 8.44 3.71
N LYS A 274 10.74 8.76 4.89
CA LYS A 274 9.77 9.86 5.08
C LYS A 274 10.35 11.19 4.69
N ARG A 275 11.53 11.53 5.21
CA ARG A 275 12.21 12.81 4.92
C ARG A 275 12.43 12.99 3.43
N ASP A 276 12.96 11.95 2.78
CA ASP A 276 13.34 12.01 1.36
C ASP A 276 12.12 12.13 0.46
N ILE A 277 11.01 11.38 0.74
CA ILE A 277 9.76 11.49 -0.01
C ILE A 277 9.26 12.94 -0.02
N PHE A 278 9.14 13.54 1.16
CA PHE A 278 8.57 14.87 1.26
C PHE A 278 9.50 15.97 0.72
N ALA A 279 10.82 15.75 0.71
CA ALA A 279 11.78 16.68 0.13
C ALA A 279 11.73 16.67 -1.42
N GLU A 280 11.56 15.50 -2.02
CA GLU A 280 11.61 15.35 -3.48
C GLU A 280 10.28 15.66 -4.18
N MET A 281 9.15 15.56 -3.47
CA MET A 281 7.81 15.67 -4.08
C MET A 281 7.56 16.98 -4.82
N SER A 282 7.99 18.13 -4.29
CA SER A 282 7.74 19.42 -4.94
C SER A 282 8.49 19.55 -6.26
N GLY A 283 9.77 19.19 -6.27
CA GLY A 283 10.56 19.19 -7.49
C GLY A 283 9.97 18.25 -8.57
N LEU A 284 9.50 17.09 -8.15
CA LEU A 284 8.83 16.15 -9.07
C LEU A 284 7.52 16.68 -9.64
N GLN A 285 6.74 17.41 -8.86
CA GLN A 285 5.52 18.04 -9.37
C GLN A 285 5.84 19.10 -10.44
N ASP A 286 6.90 19.87 -10.20
CA ASP A 286 7.35 20.87 -11.15
C ASP A 286 7.91 20.23 -12.42
N ASP A 287 8.76 19.20 -12.30
CA ASP A 287 9.24 18.40 -13.43
C ASP A 287 8.09 17.81 -14.26
N LEU A 288 7.06 17.26 -13.61
CA LEU A 288 5.89 16.71 -14.32
C LEU A 288 5.11 17.79 -15.08
N ARG A 289 4.96 18.98 -14.50
CA ARG A 289 4.29 20.10 -15.16
C ARG A 289 5.09 20.61 -16.37
N GLU A 290 6.41 20.71 -16.25
CA GLU A 290 7.30 21.08 -17.36
C GLU A 290 7.23 20.07 -18.51
N HIS A 291 6.95 18.80 -18.22
CA HIS A 291 6.76 17.74 -19.20
C HIS A 291 5.30 17.59 -19.70
N GLY A 292 4.46 18.59 -19.46
CA GLY A 292 3.12 18.69 -20.04
C GLY A 292 1.99 18.10 -19.20
N VAL A 293 2.24 17.75 -17.94
CA VAL A 293 1.15 17.34 -17.01
C VAL A 293 0.41 18.57 -16.53
N LEU A 294 -0.68 18.90 -17.21
CA LEU A 294 -1.45 20.14 -16.95
C LEU A 294 -2.26 20.07 -15.64
N SER A 295 -2.76 18.88 -15.25
CA SER A 295 -3.55 18.74 -14.03
C SER A 295 -2.65 18.74 -12.79
N PRO A 296 -2.79 19.73 -11.86
CA PRO A 296 -2.04 19.73 -10.60
C PRO A 296 -2.29 18.47 -9.76
N ARG A 297 -3.49 17.90 -9.85
CA ARG A 297 -3.86 16.69 -9.14
C ARG A 297 -3.13 15.47 -9.68
N VAL A 298 -3.03 15.33 -11.00
CA VAL A 298 -2.26 14.26 -11.64
C VAL A 298 -0.79 14.38 -11.27
N ALA A 299 -0.20 15.59 -11.34
CA ALA A 299 1.18 15.82 -10.92
C ALA A 299 1.41 15.42 -9.46
N TYR A 300 0.52 15.82 -8.54
CA TYR A 300 0.57 15.41 -7.14
C TYR A 300 0.48 13.87 -7.00
N THR A 301 -0.54 13.26 -7.59
CA THR A 301 -0.81 11.81 -7.50
C THR A 301 0.42 10.98 -7.90
N HIS A 302 1.08 11.37 -8.99
CA HIS A 302 2.27 10.68 -9.48
C HIS A 302 3.50 10.99 -8.64
N SER A 303 3.66 12.21 -8.11
CA SER A 303 4.81 12.58 -7.27
C SER A 303 4.83 11.81 -5.93
N VAL A 304 3.69 11.47 -5.35
CA VAL A 304 3.59 10.64 -4.14
C VAL A 304 4.29 9.30 -4.32
N ILE A 305 4.12 8.68 -5.50
CA ILE A 305 4.71 7.37 -5.80
C ILE A 305 6.14 7.52 -6.32
N ALA A 306 6.38 8.53 -7.14
CA ALA A 306 7.68 8.75 -7.78
C ALA A 306 8.76 9.27 -6.83
N GLY A 307 8.40 9.99 -5.75
CA GLY A 307 9.34 10.60 -4.80
C GLY A 307 10.32 9.66 -4.10
N LYS A 308 10.26 8.36 -4.38
CA LYS A 308 11.18 7.33 -3.84
C LYS A 308 12.08 6.69 -4.88
N LEU A 309 11.88 7.00 -6.15
CA LEU A 309 12.58 6.29 -7.23
C LEU A 309 14.08 6.58 -7.27
N GLY A 310 14.49 7.75 -6.81
CA GLY A 310 15.90 8.16 -6.74
C GLY A 310 16.72 7.20 -5.88
N TRP A 311 16.23 6.84 -4.70
CA TRP A 311 16.90 5.90 -3.79
C TRP A 311 16.98 4.48 -4.38
N MET A 312 15.97 4.06 -5.13
CA MET A 312 15.96 2.76 -5.79
C MET A 312 16.75 2.77 -7.12
N GLY A 313 17.48 3.86 -7.43
CA GLY A 313 18.32 3.97 -8.63
C GLY A 313 17.51 4.07 -9.92
N CYS A 314 16.27 4.54 -9.89
CA CYS A 314 15.47 4.81 -11.07
C CYS A 314 15.64 6.29 -11.47
N PRO A 315 16.26 6.62 -12.61
CA PRO A 315 16.27 7.99 -13.09
C PRO A 315 14.82 8.37 -13.46
N ILE A 316 14.24 9.30 -12.73
CA ILE A 316 12.85 9.79 -12.89
C ILE A 316 12.58 10.22 -14.34
N ARG A 317 13.59 10.80 -15.01
CA ARG A 317 13.53 11.27 -16.39
C ARG A 317 13.33 10.17 -17.46
N ARG A 318 13.41 8.88 -17.12
CA ARG A 318 13.28 7.75 -18.06
C ARG A 318 12.14 6.79 -17.72
N CYS A 319 11.23 7.17 -16.83
CA CYS A 319 10.05 6.36 -16.57
C CYS A 319 9.00 6.62 -17.64
N PRO A 320 8.59 5.61 -18.43
CA PRO A 320 7.41 5.71 -19.23
C PRO A 320 6.20 5.67 -18.29
N ILE A 321 5.91 6.78 -17.62
CA ILE A 321 4.59 7.02 -17.10
C ILE A 321 3.77 7.20 -18.38
N THR A 322 3.06 6.16 -18.79
CA THR A 322 1.99 6.34 -19.77
C THR A 322 0.95 7.15 -19.02
N LEU A 323 1.12 8.47 -19.03
CA LEU A 323 0.08 9.39 -18.66
C LEU A 323 -1.09 8.99 -19.56
N ALA A 324 -2.16 8.53 -18.97
CA ALA A 324 -3.42 8.37 -19.66
C ALA A 324 -3.89 9.79 -20.01
N THR A 325 -3.21 10.44 -20.94
CA THR A 325 -3.69 11.61 -21.67
C THR A 325 -4.74 11.13 -22.66
N GLY A 326 -5.79 10.53 -22.12
CA GLY A 326 -7.04 10.32 -22.85
C GLY A 326 -7.82 11.62 -22.94
N LEU A 327 -7.18 12.68 -23.44
CA LEU A 327 -7.79 13.92 -23.84
C LEU A 327 -7.34 14.18 -25.30
N ASN A 328 -7.72 13.30 -26.18
CA ASN A 328 -7.83 13.63 -27.59
C ASN A 328 -9.28 13.41 -27.99
N GLY A 329 -9.95 14.55 -28.24
CA GLY A 329 -11.10 14.79 -29.11
C GLY A 329 -12.38 14.08 -28.73
#